data_1e8ebb86119ae319eb189bd425136d70
#
_entry.id   1e8ebb86119ae319eb189bd425136d70
#
_cell.length_a   1.000
_cell.length_b   1.000
_cell.length_c   1.000
_cell.angle_alpha   90.00
_cell.angle_beta   90.00
_cell.angle_gamma   90.00
#
_symmetry.space_group_name_H-M   'P 1'
#
loop_
_entity.id
_entity.type
_entity.pdbx_description
1 polymer ?
#
loop_
_entity_poly.entity_id
_entity_poly.type
_entity_poly.pdbx_seq_one_letter_code
_entity_poly.pdbx_strand_id
1 'polypeptide(L)'
;MPDTPDLDQLRQQIDEIDVQIHQLINQRAKCAEQVADTKLKAFTAENGGGDLSKVLFYRPEREAQVLRKVIARNTGPLEGPAVARIFREIMSACLALEKPTEVAYFGPEGTFTQAATIKHFGQSVVSLPQPSIAAVFSHVESGQCQYGVVPVENSTEGMVSHTLDNFMDSPLKICGEVELRIQLHLLVNESASTDSIKSICAHQQALAQARNWLDSNWPNVERIEVASNAEAARMAQKDSSIAAVAGDIAAQQYGLMKLAESIEDYANNTTRFLIIGQQQVGPSGNDKTSLIVEANNKPGALFKLLEPFHASGVSLTRIDTRPSRTDTWAYVFFIEFEGHQQDELIEKILSEVGENSRMLKVLGSYPKAVL
;
A
#
# COMPACT_ATOMS: atom_id res chain seq x y z
N MET A 1 -24.91 13.83 44.39
CA MET A 1 -23.83 13.67 43.42
C MET A 1 -24.15 12.39 42.65
N PRO A 2 -24.10 12.32 41.33
CA PRO A 2 -24.31 11.05 40.66
C PRO A 2 -23.20 10.10 41.13
N ASP A 3 -23.60 8.88 41.54
CA ASP A 3 -22.70 7.81 41.94
C ASP A 3 -21.68 7.58 40.82
N THR A 4 -20.42 7.90 41.08
CA THR A 4 -19.32 7.50 40.21
C THR A 4 -19.28 5.98 40.27
N PRO A 5 -19.43 5.26 39.14
CA PRO A 5 -19.43 3.81 39.15
C PRO A 5 -18.11 3.32 39.75
N ASP A 6 -18.20 2.29 40.61
CA ASP A 6 -17.05 1.62 41.19
C ASP A 6 -16.18 0.99 40.08
N LEU A 7 -14.87 1.01 40.26
CA LEU A 7 -13.90 0.47 39.28
C LEU A 7 -14.22 -1.00 38.90
N ASP A 8 -14.67 -1.80 39.87
CA ASP A 8 -15.01 -3.20 39.61
C ASP A 8 -16.29 -3.33 38.77
N GLN A 9 -17.27 -2.45 38.97
CA GLN A 9 -18.47 -2.38 38.10
C GLN A 9 -18.10 -2.00 36.65
N LEU A 10 -17.18 -1.04 36.47
CA LEU A 10 -16.70 -0.65 35.13
C LEU A 10 -15.96 -1.79 34.44
N ARG A 11 -15.13 -2.53 35.17
CA ARG A 11 -14.43 -3.73 34.66
C ARG A 11 -15.42 -4.81 34.22
N GLN A 12 -16.42 -5.10 35.05
CA GLN A 12 -17.45 -6.06 34.71
C GLN A 12 -18.22 -5.66 33.45
N GLN A 13 -18.55 -4.36 33.28
CA GLN A 13 -19.19 -3.85 32.07
C GLN A 13 -18.30 -4.04 30.82
N ILE A 14 -16.99 -3.82 30.95
CA ILE A 14 -16.03 -4.05 29.86
C ILE A 14 -16.00 -5.55 29.49
N ASP A 15 -15.92 -6.44 30.48
CA ASP A 15 -15.92 -7.89 30.26
C ASP A 15 -17.19 -8.36 29.53
N GLU A 16 -18.36 -7.82 29.88
CA GLU A 16 -19.64 -8.12 29.22
C GLU A 16 -19.65 -7.61 27.75
N ILE A 17 -19.07 -6.44 27.49
CA ILE A 17 -18.91 -5.89 26.14
C ILE A 17 -17.95 -6.76 25.32
N ASP A 18 -16.83 -7.19 25.91
CA ASP A 18 -15.84 -8.04 25.23
C ASP A 18 -16.44 -9.38 24.80
N VAL A 19 -17.30 -9.99 25.63
CA VAL A 19 -18.07 -11.18 25.25
C VAL A 19 -18.95 -10.92 24.04
N GLN A 20 -19.65 -9.78 23.97
CA GLN A 20 -20.50 -9.42 22.84
C GLN A 20 -19.66 -9.18 21.57
N ILE A 21 -18.54 -8.46 21.68
CA ILE A 21 -17.62 -8.23 20.57
C ILE A 21 -17.12 -9.55 20.02
N HIS A 22 -16.66 -10.47 20.90
CA HIS A 22 -16.20 -11.80 20.52
C HIS A 22 -17.28 -12.60 19.77
N GLN A 23 -18.52 -12.59 20.27
CA GLN A 23 -19.65 -13.27 19.60
C GLN A 23 -19.95 -12.67 18.22
N LEU A 24 -19.97 -11.35 18.10
CA LEU A 24 -20.22 -10.64 16.84
C LEU A 24 -19.13 -10.86 15.79
N ILE A 25 -17.88 -10.90 16.21
CA ILE A 25 -16.73 -11.21 15.32
C ILE A 25 -16.89 -12.65 14.77
N ASN A 26 -17.21 -13.63 15.63
CA ASN A 26 -17.41 -15.01 15.18
C ASN A 26 -18.65 -15.18 14.28
N GLN A 27 -19.72 -14.44 14.54
CA GLN A 27 -20.90 -14.43 13.65
C GLN A 27 -20.53 -13.87 12.28
N ARG A 28 -19.74 -12.78 12.24
CA ARG A 28 -19.25 -12.20 11.00
C ARG A 28 -18.35 -13.17 10.23
N ALA A 29 -17.47 -13.90 10.93
CA ALA A 29 -16.60 -14.90 10.32
C ALA A 29 -17.43 -16.03 9.66
N LYS A 30 -18.44 -16.56 10.34
CA LYS A 30 -19.38 -17.55 9.75
C LYS A 30 -20.11 -17.02 8.52
N CYS A 31 -20.50 -15.73 8.52
CA CYS A 31 -21.09 -15.14 7.32
C CYS A 31 -20.06 -15.04 6.16
N ALA A 32 -18.78 -14.77 6.44
CA ALA A 32 -17.74 -14.75 5.43
C ALA A 32 -17.53 -16.15 4.80
N GLU A 33 -17.47 -17.21 5.59
CA GLU A 33 -17.42 -18.60 5.09
C GLU A 33 -18.61 -18.90 4.17
N GLN A 34 -19.84 -18.51 4.55
CA GLN A 34 -21.03 -18.72 3.71
C GLN A 34 -20.95 -17.93 2.39
N VAL A 35 -20.38 -16.73 2.41
CA VAL A 35 -20.14 -15.94 1.18
C VAL A 35 -19.14 -16.65 0.29
N ALA A 36 -18.06 -17.21 0.85
CA ALA A 36 -17.07 -17.98 0.10
C ALA A 36 -17.70 -19.19 -0.58
N ASP A 37 -18.48 -20.00 0.16
CA ASP A 37 -19.19 -21.15 -0.38
C ASP A 37 -20.15 -20.76 -1.52
N THR A 38 -20.83 -19.63 -1.37
CA THR A 38 -21.75 -19.14 -2.38
C THR A 38 -21.03 -18.72 -3.66
N LYS A 39 -19.88 -18.02 -3.52
CA LYS A 39 -19.02 -17.62 -4.66
C LYS A 39 -18.47 -18.86 -5.38
N LEU A 40 -18.00 -19.86 -4.65
CA LEU A 40 -17.49 -21.11 -5.21
C LEU A 40 -18.57 -21.87 -5.99
N LYS A 41 -19.78 -21.99 -5.44
CA LYS A 41 -20.92 -22.62 -6.12
C LYS A 41 -21.33 -21.87 -7.38
N ALA A 42 -21.41 -20.54 -7.32
CA ALA A 42 -21.75 -19.72 -8.48
C ALA A 42 -20.69 -19.87 -9.60
N PHE A 43 -19.41 -19.78 -9.25
CA PHE A 43 -18.31 -19.96 -10.19
C PHE A 43 -18.32 -21.34 -10.85
N THR A 44 -18.57 -22.40 -10.07
CA THR A 44 -18.67 -23.78 -10.57
C THR A 44 -19.84 -23.94 -11.53
N ALA A 45 -20.98 -23.32 -11.22
CA ALA A 45 -22.18 -23.37 -12.07
C ALA A 45 -21.98 -22.65 -13.42
N GLU A 46 -21.30 -21.48 -13.40
CA GLU A 46 -21.04 -20.68 -14.60
C GLU A 46 -19.93 -21.28 -15.50
N ASN A 47 -18.92 -21.92 -14.90
CA ASN A 47 -17.72 -22.38 -15.62
C ASN A 47 -17.59 -23.91 -15.71
N GLY A 48 -18.63 -24.67 -15.39
CA GLY A 48 -18.65 -26.13 -15.53
C GLY A 48 -17.58 -26.87 -14.71
N GLY A 49 -17.20 -26.36 -13.53
CA GLY A 49 -16.20 -26.96 -12.68
C GLY A 49 -14.75 -26.49 -12.98
N GLY A 50 -14.59 -25.30 -13.52
CA GLY A 50 -13.31 -24.70 -13.86
C GLY A 50 -12.35 -24.50 -12.67
N ASP A 51 -11.16 -23.96 -12.95
CA ASP A 51 -10.09 -23.75 -11.97
C ASP A 51 -10.53 -22.79 -10.84
N LEU A 52 -10.82 -23.34 -9.67
CA LEU A 52 -11.27 -22.61 -8.47
C LEU A 52 -10.22 -21.61 -7.95
N SER A 53 -8.96 -21.71 -8.40
CA SER A 53 -7.92 -20.74 -8.03
C SER A 53 -8.22 -19.33 -8.57
N LYS A 54 -9.06 -19.24 -9.60
CA LYS A 54 -9.48 -17.98 -10.24
C LYS A 54 -10.63 -17.26 -9.53
N VAL A 55 -11.21 -17.86 -8.51
CA VAL A 55 -12.26 -17.20 -7.72
C VAL A 55 -11.66 -16.06 -6.92
N LEU A 56 -12.16 -14.84 -7.16
CA LEU A 56 -11.73 -13.63 -6.47
C LEU A 56 -12.54 -13.44 -5.18
N PHE A 57 -11.88 -13.65 -4.06
CA PHE A 57 -12.48 -13.44 -2.74
C PHE A 57 -12.32 -11.99 -2.29
N TYR A 58 -11.13 -11.42 -2.45
CA TYR A 58 -10.84 -10.02 -2.11
C TYR A 58 -11.46 -9.04 -3.11
N ARG A 59 -12.19 -8.05 -2.59
CA ARG A 59 -12.91 -7.02 -3.36
C ARG A 59 -12.51 -5.65 -2.82
N PRO A 60 -11.49 -4.99 -3.42
CA PRO A 60 -10.96 -3.69 -2.95
C PRO A 60 -12.04 -2.62 -2.81
N GLU A 61 -12.96 -2.55 -3.80
CA GLU A 61 -14.07 -1.59 -3.81
C GLU A 61 -15.02 -1.79 -2.62
N ARG A 62 -15.28 -3.06 -2.27
CA ARG A 62 -16.16 -3.38 -1.15
C ARG A 62 -15.50 -3.08 0.19
N GLU A 63 -14.21 -3.38 0.32
CA GLU A 63 -13.43 -3.05 1.52
C GLU A 63 -13.42 -1.54 1.76
N ALA A 64 -13.09 -0.75 0.73
CA ALA A 64 -13.08 0.70 0.82
C ALA A 64 -14.45 1.27 1.24
N GLN A 65 -15.55 0.75 0.66
CA GLN A 65 -16.91 1.13 1.04
C GLN A 65 -17.23 0.80 2.50
N VAL A 66 -16.80 -0.37 3.00
CA VAL A 66 -17.03 -0.78 4.40
C VAL A 66 -16.26 0.13 5.34
N LEU A 67 -14.98 0.38 5.08
CA LEU A 67 -14.13 1.24 5.92
C LEU A 67 -14.64 2.68 5.97
N ARG A 68 -15.05 3.26 4.82
CA ARG A 68 -15.67 4.59 4.77
C ARG A 68 -16.97 4.64 5.58
N LYS A 69 -17.81 3.62 5.48
CA LYS A 69 -19.05 3.52 6.31
C LYS A 69 -18.74 3.41 7.80
N VAL A 70 -17.69 2.69 8.18
CA VAL A 70 -17.24 2.59 9.58
C VAL A 70 -16.81 3.95 10.10
N ILE A 71 -16.00 4.69 9.33
CA ILE A 71 -15.57 6.05 9.70
C ILE A 71 -16.77 6.98 9.80
N ALA A 72 -17.66 7.00 8.80
CA ALA A 72 -18.79 7.92 8.73
C ALA A 72 -19.82 7.73 9.85
N ARG A 73 -20.02 6.49 10.31
CA ARG A 73 -20.97 6.20 11.41
C ARG A 73 -20.37 6.29 12.80
N ASN A 74 -19.06 6.53 12.90
CA ASN A 74 -18.36 6.56 14.18
C ASN A 74 -18.70 7.85 14.94
N THR A 75 -19.31 7.72 16.11
CA THR A 75 -19.67 8.81 17.03
C THR A 75 -19.06 8.62 18.42
N GLY A 76 -18.24 7.59 18.58
CA GLY A 76 -17.65 7.23 19.88
C GLY A 76 -16.37 8.03 20.20
N PRO A 77 -15.74 7.75 21.34
CA PRO A 77 -14.52 8.42 21.79
C PRO A 77 -13.27 8.02 20.98
N LEU A 78 -13.30 6.87 20.28
CA LEU A 78 -12.22 6.49 19.39
C LEU A 78 -12.34 7.25 18.07
N GLU A 79 -11.20 7.65 17.51
CA GLU A 79 -11.18 8.30 16.21
C GLU A 79 -11.59 7.32 15.09
N GLY A 80 -12.26 7.83 14.05
CA GLY A 80 -12.75 7.04 12.92
C GLY A 80 -11.66 6.17 12.25
N PRO A 81 -10.45 6.70 11.95
CA PRO A 81 -9.34 5.90 11.41
C PRO A 81 -8.88 4.76 12.34
N ALA A 82 -8.93 4.96 13.67
CA ALA A 82 -8.57 3.92 14.62
C ALA A 82 -9.57 2.75 14.57
N VAL A 83 -10.87 3.06 14.57
CA VAL A 83 -11.92 2.05 14.43
C VAL A 83 -11.83 1.34 13.07
N ALA A 84 -11.55 2.08 12.00
CA ALA A 84 -11.40 1.49 10.66
C ALA A 84 -10.21 0.51 10.58
N ARG A 85 -9.10 0.79 11.25
CA ARG A 85 -7.97 -0.17 11.36
C ARG A 85 -8.38 -1.48 12.04
N ILE A 86 -9.13 -1.40 13.14
CA ILE A 86 -9.66 -2.61 13.81
C ILE A 86 -10.57 -3.40 12.86
N PHE A 87 -11.46 -2.72 12.14
CA PHE A 87 -12.32 -3.38 11.16
C PHE A 87 -11.54 -4.00 10.00
N ARG A 88 -10.43 -3.40 9.57
CA ARG A 88 -9.53 -4.00 8.56
C ARG A 88 -8.93 -5.31 9.05
N GLU A 89 -8.45 -5.38 10.30
CA GLU A 89 -7.93 -6.64 10.86
C GLU A 89 -9.02 -7.72 10.96
N ILE A 90 -10.23 -7.37 11.38
CA ILE A 90 -11.37 -8.29 11.39
C ILE A 90 -11.68 -8.79 9.97
N MET A 91 -11.66 -7.91 8.96
CA MET A 91 -11.90 -8.29 7.56
C MET A 91 -10.78 -9.18 7.02
N SER A 92 -9.54 -8.86 7.32
CA SER A 92 -8.36 -9.65 6.95
C SER A 92 -8.42 -11.06 7.52
N ALA A 93 -8.71 -11.19 8.81
CA ALA A 93 -8.87 -12.49 9.46
C ALA A 93 -10.03 -13.31 8.86
N CYS A 94 -11.17 -12.69 8.56
CA CYS A 94 -12.28 -13.37 7.92
C CYS A 94 -11.95 -13.80 6.47
N LEU A 95 -11.25 -12.98 5.72
CA LEU A 95 -10.83 -13.30 4.34
C LEU A 95 -9.86 -14.48 4.32
N ALA A 96 -8.96 -14.56 5.30
CA ALA A 96 -8.00 -15.67 5.43
C ALA A 96 -8.70 -17.03 5.65
N LEU A 97 -9.91 -17.06 6.24
CA LEU A 97 -10.73 -18.27 6.34
C LEU A 97 -11.29 -18.72 4.98
N GLU A 98 -11.55 -17.77 4.07
CA GLU A 98 -12.05 -18.08 2.73
C GLU A 98 -10.94 -18.68 1.86
N LYS A 99 -9.81 -18.00 1.76
CA LYS A 99 -8.56 -18.42 1.11
C LYS A 99 -7.43 -17.53 1.60
N PRO A 100 -6.29 -18.09 2.03
CA PRO A 100 -5.10 -17.28 2.32
C PRO A 100 -4.72 -16.43 1.11
N THR A 101 -4.63 -15.13 1.31
CA THR A 101 -4.22 -14.20 0.25
C THR A 101 -2.70 -14.08 0.25
N GLU A 102 -2.08 -14.47 -0.87
CA GLU A 102 -0.63 -14.37 -1.09
C GLU A 102 -0.31 -13.07 -1.80
N VAL A 103 0.57 -12.28 -1.19
CA VAL A 103 0.93 -10.94 -1.67
C VAL A 103 2.45 -10.84 -1.83
N ALA A 104 2.91 -10.67 -3.06
CA ALA A 104 4.30 -10.36 -3.35
C ALA A 104 4.58 -8.88 -3.01
N TYR A 105 5.74 -8.59 -2.43
CA TYR A 105 6.14 -7.22 -2.19
C TYR A 105 7.64 -7.03 -2.45
N PHE A 106 8.05 -5.79 -2.76
CA PHE A 106 9.46 -5.47 -2.92
C PHE A 106 10.16 -5.54 -1.56
N GLY A 107 10.93 -6.63 -1.37
CA GLY A 107 11.63 -6.99 -0.14
C GLY A 107 12.95 -6.23 0.09
N PRO A 108 13.71 -6.71 1.04
CA PRO A 108 13.50 -7.86 1.93
C PRO A 108 12.43 -7.64 3.01
N GLU A 109 12.31 -8.60 3.96
CA GLU A 109 11.50 -8.43 5.17
C GLU A 109 12.00 -7.27 6.02
N GLY A 110 11.10 -6.56 6.71
CA GLY A 110 11.41 -5.38 7.50
C GLY A 110 11.45 -4.07 6.69
N THR A 111 11.05 -4.08 5.40
CA THR A 111 11.00 -2.87 4.56
C THR A 111 9.67 -2.11 4.71
N PHE A 112 9.67 -0.83 4.30
CA PHE A 112 8.45 -0.02 4.23
C PHE A 112 7.41 -0.60 3.25
N THR A 113 7.85 -1.35 2.23
CA THR A 113 6.92 -2.05 1.33
C THR A 113 6.18 -3.16 2.05
N GLN A 114 6.83 -3.90 2.95
CA GLN A 114 6.14 -4.85 3.83
C GLN A 114 5.16 -4.14 4.76
N ALA A 115 5.56 -3.02 5.36
CA ALA A 115 4.67 -2.22 6.20
C ALA A 115 3.42 -1.75 5.43
N ALA A 116 3.59 -1.32 4.18
CA ALA A 116 2.50 -0.94 3.29
C ALA A 116 1.59 -2.14 2.96
N THR A 117 2.18 -3.33 2.75
CA THR A 117 1.43 -4.59 2.53
C THR A 117 0.53 -4.90 3.72
N ILE A 118 1.08 -4.89 4.93
CA ILE A 118 0.32 -5.13 6.16
C ILE A 118 -0.71 -4.02 6.40
N LYS A 119 -0.34 -2.77 6.18
CA LYS A 119 -1.27 -1.65 6.32
C LYS A 119 -2.49 -1.78 5.40
N HIS A 120 -2.31 -2.30 4.18
CA HIS A 120 -3.40 -2.44 3.19
C HIS A 120 -4.24 -3.68 3.42
N PHE A 121 -3.62 -4.84 3.59
CA PHE A 121 -4.30 -6.13 3.64
C PHE A 121 -4.61 -6.64 5.05
N GLY A 122 -4.00 -6.05 6.10
CA GLY A 122 -4.01 -6.58 7.47
C GLY A 122 -2.97 -7.68 7.70
N GLN A 123 -2.92 -8.19 8.92
CA GLN A 123 -1.90 -9.15 9.38
C GLN A 123 -2.10 -10.59 8.90
N SER A 124 -3.30 -10.93 8.42
CA SER A 124 -3.65 -12.33 8.10
C SER A 124 -3.25 -12.77 6.69
N VAL A 125 -2.53 -11.93 5.94
CA VAL A 125 -2.04 -12.28 4.60
C VAL A 125 -0.69 -12.99 4.64
N VAL A 126 -0.42 -13.82 3.64
CA VAL A 126 0.89 -14.43 3.41
C VAL A 126 1.70 -13.45 2.54
N SER A 127 2.59 -12.70 3.16
CA SER A 127 3.44 -11.72 2.46
C SER A 127 4.77 -12.36 2.03
N LEU A 128 5.11 -12.25 0.74
CA LEU A 128 6.26 -12.91 0.11
C LEU A 128 7.24 -11.87 -0.44
N PRO A 129 8.44 -11.70 0.18
CA PRO A 129 9.42 -10.73 -0.26
C PRO A 129 10.03 -11.12 -1.61
N GLN A 130 10.15 -10.15 -2.52
CA GLN A 130 10.76 -10.33 -3.84
C GLN A 130 12.01 -9.44 -3.97
N PRO A 131 13.04 -9.91 -4.70
CA PRO A 131 14.32 -9.19 -4.80
C PRO A 131 14.26 -7.91 -5.62
N SER A 132 13.23 -7.73 -6.45
CA SER A 132 13.05 -6.55 -7.29
C SER A 132 11.58 -6.26 -7.59
N ILE A 133 11.30 -5.03 -8.01
CA ILE A 133 9.95 -4.64 -8.47
C ILE A 133 9.51 -5.52 -9.65
N ALA A 134 10.41 -5.80 -10.61
CA ALA A 134 10.10 -6.67 -11.74
C ALA A 134 9.74 -8.11 -11.30
N ALA A 135 10.40 -8.64 -10.25
CA ALA A 135 10.05 -9.93 -9.68
C ALA A 135 8.64 -9.93 -9.03
N VAL A 136 8.24 -8.82 -8.39
CA VAL A 136 6.86 -8.68 -7.88
C VAL A 136 5.85 -8.78 -9.02
N PHE A 137 6.06 -8.04 -10.12
CA PHE A 137 5.20 -8.13 -11.30
C PHE A 137 5.13 -9.56 -11.85
N SER A 138 6.27 -10.22 -12.05
CA SER A 138 6.33 -11.59 -12.57
C SER A 138 5.59 -12.61 -11.71
N HIS A 139 5.67 -12.49 -10.36
CA HIS A 139 4.97 -13.41 -9.46
C HIS A 139 3.45 -13.24 -9.53
N VAL A 140 2.96 -12.02 -9.73
CA VAL A 140 1.53 -11.77 -9.91
C VAL A 140 1.07 -12.18 -11.31
N GLU A 141 1.85 -11.93 -12.36
CA GLU A 141 1.53 -12.32 -13.74
C GLU A 141 1.45 -13.84 -13.89
N SER A 142 2.37 -14.57 -13.24
CA SER A 142 2.38 -16.04 -13.27
C SER A 142 1.31 -16.68 -12.37
N GLY A 143 0.59 -15.88 -11.57
CA GLY A 143 -0.42 -16.37 -10.62
C GLY A 143 0.13 -17.04 -9.37
N GLN A 144 1.45 -16.93 -9.11
CA GLN A 144 2.06 -17.40 -7.86
C GLN A 144 1.59 -16.58 -6.65
N CYS A 145 1.30 -15.30 -6.88
CA CYS A 145 0.66 -14.43 -5.90
C CYS A 145 -0.59 -13.79 -6.52
N GLN A 146 -1.62 -13.56 -5.71
CA GLN A 146 -2.84 -12.89 -6.18
C GLN A 146 -2.61 -11.39 -6.37
N TYR A 147 -1.77 -10.78 -5.52
CA TYR A 147 -1.48 -9.35 -5.53
C TYR A 147 0.01 -9.09 -5.37
N GLY A 148 0.40 -7.88 -5.78
CA GLY A 148 1.72 -7.34 -5.51
C GLY A 148 1.64 -5.94 -4.91
N VAL A 149 2.63 -5.58 -4.10
CA VAL A 149 2.78 -4.23 -3.55
C VAL A 149 4.11 -3.65 -4.00
N VAL A 150 4.04 -2.50 -4.69
CA VAL A 150 5.20 -1.82 -5.25
C VAL A 150 5.19 -0.32 -4.92
N PRO A 151 6.34 0.29 -4.59
CA PRO A 151 6.42 1.73 -4.40
C PRO A 151 6.23 2.45 -5.73
N VAL A 152 5.48 3.55 -5.75
CA VAL A 152 5.29 4.35 -6.97
C VAL A 152 5.81 5.77 -6.82
N GLU A 153 5.80 6.30 -5.60
CA GLU A 153 6.19 7.68 -5.34
C GLU A 153 6.63 7.87 -3.89
N ASN A 154 7.64 8.72 -3.71
CA ASN A 154 8.00 9.27 -2.41
C ASN A 154 7.89 10.79 -2.46
N SER A 155 7.33 11.41 -1.41
CA SER A 155 7.06 12.86 -1.36
C SER A 155 8.32 13.72 -1.41
N THR A 156 9.50 13.18 -1.09
CA THR A 156 10.78 13.89 -1.11
C THR A 156 11.62 13.58 -2.34
N GLU A 157 11.50 12.39 -2.92
CA GLU A 157 12.36 11.93 -4.02
C GLU A 157 11.63 11.80 -5.35
N GLY A 158 10.30 11.90 -5.32
CA GLY A 158 9.48 11.80 -6.52
C GLY A 158 9.17 10.35 -6.92
N MET A 159 9.07 10.12 -8.23
CA MET A 159 8.56 8.90 -8.81
C MET A 159 9.57 7.75 -8.81
N VAL A 160 9.07 6.54 -8.53
CA VAL A 160 9.82 5.30 -8.68
C VAL A 160 9.72 4.83 -10.14
N SER A 161 10.67 5.26 -10.94
CA SER A 161 10.72 5.01 -12.39
C SER A 161 10.58 3.53 -12.77
N HIS A 162 11.19 2.63 -11.99
CA HIS A 162 11.12 1.19 -12.25
C HIS A 162 9.70 0.64 -12.19
N THR A 163 8.83 1.17 -11.31
CA THR A 163 7.43 0.75 -11.26
C THR A 163 6.68 1.17 -12.52
N LEU A 164 6.87 2.42 -12.97
CA LEU A 164 6.25 2.90 -14.21
C LEU A 164 6.73 2.12 -15.43
N ASP A 165 8.01 1.82 -15.50
CA ASP A 165 8.61 1.06 -16.61
C ASP A 165 8.03 -0.37 -16.72
N ASN A 166 7.74 -1.03 -15.60
CA ASN A 166 7.09 -2.34 -15.62
C ASN A 166 5.65 -2.26 -16.11
N PHE A 167 4.89 -1.22 -15.77
CA PHE A 167 3.53 -1.05 -16.27
C PHE A 167 3.43 -0.87 -17.78
N MET A 168 4.48 -0.43 -18.48
CA MET A 168 4.45 -0.30 -19.94
C MET A 168 4.18 -1.65 -20.59
N ASP A 169 4.80 -2.72 -20.12
CA ASP A 169 4.74 -4.05 -20.74
C ASP A 169 3.75 -5.00 -20.03
N SER A 170 3.55 -4.84 -18.72
CA SER A 170 2.73 -5.74 -17.89
C SER A 170 1.23 -5.63 -18.19
N PRO A 171 0.50 -6.76 -18.27
CA PRO A 171 -0.96 -6.76 -18.38
C PRO A 171 -1.68 -6.46 -17.06
N LEU A 172 -0.95 -6.42 -15.93
CA LEU A 172 -1.53 -6.23 -14.60
C LEU A 172 -2.26 -4.90 -14.47
N LYS A 173 -3.19 -4.87 -13.53
CA LYS A 173 -4.00 -3.70 -13.19
C LYS A 173 -3.62 -3.17 -11.83
N ILE A 174 -3.83 -1.87 -11.63
CA ILE A 174 -3.81 -1.26 -10.30
C ILE A 174 -5.15 -1.55 -9.66
N CYS A 175 -5.12 -2.21 -8.50
CA CYS A 175 -6.30 -2.61 -7.73
C CYS A 175 -6.54 -1.75 -6.50
N GLY A 176 -5.56 -0.94 -6.11
CA GLY A 176 -5.62 -0.07 -4.93
C GLY A 176 -4.35 0.73 -4.75
N GLU A 177 -4.39 1.60 -3.78
CA GLU A 177 -3.24 2.38 -3.32
C GLU A 177 -3.17 2.39 -1.80
N VAL A 178 -1.97 2.58 -1.27
CA VAL A 178 -1.76 2.83 0.15
C VAL A 178 -0.66 3.88 0.32
N GLU A 179 -0.94 4.85 1.19
CA GLU A 179 0.03 5.86 1.59
C GLU A 179 0.61 5.48 2.95
N LEU A 180 1.92 5.53 3.07
CA LEU A 180 2.63 5.22 4.31
C LEU A 180 3.53 6.38 4.68
N ARG A 181 3.29 6.97 5.85
CA ARG A 181 4.24 7.90 6.45
C ARG A 181 5.52 7.16 6.79
N ILE A 182 6.65 7.67 6.33
CA ILE A 182 7.96 7.10 6.58
C ILE A 182 8.51 7.69 7.86
N GLN A 183 8.55 6.88 8.90
CA GLN A 183 9.16 7.20 10.17
C GLN A 183 10.47 6.42 10.30
N LEU A 184 11.54 7.13 10.59
CA LEU A 184 12.87 6.56 10.79
C LEU A 184 13.21 6.60 12.28
N HIS A 185 13.74 5.49 12.78
CA HIS A 185 14.18 5.36 14.15
C HIS A 185 15.64 4.93 14.19
N LEU A 186 16.36 5.31 15.21
CA LEU A 186 17.67 4.72 15.50
C LEU A 186 17.45 3.45 16.31
N LEU A 187 17.71 2.31 15.69
CA LEU A 187 17.46 0.98 16.23
C LEU A 187 18.75 0.33 16.70
N VAL A 188 18.70 -0.34 17.84
CA VAL A 188 19.85 -1.02 18.43
C VAL A 188 19.47 -2.37 19.01
N ASN A 189 20.46 -3.24 19.18
CA ASN A 189 20.32 -4.48 19.91
C ASN A 189 20.05 -4.21 21.40
N GLU A 190 19.31 -5.07 22.07
CA GLU A 190 18.97 -4.96 23.49
C GLU A 190 20.22 -4.86 24.39
N SER A 191 21.34 -5.50 24.00
CA SER A 191 22.60 -5.44 24.73
C SER A 191 23.45 -4.21 24.42
N ALA A 192 23.06 -3.35 23.46
CA ALA A 192 23.82 -2.17 23.08
C ALA A 192 23.68 -1.05 24.14
N SER A 193 24.77 -0.34 24.37
CA SER A 193 24.77 0.93 25.09
C SER A 193 25.16 2.07 24.15
N THR A 194 24.78 3.29 24.50
CA THR A 194 25.13 4.47 23.70
C THR A 194 26.64 4.56 23.41
N ASP A 195 27.48 4.23 24.42
CA ASP A 195 28.92 4.29 24.31
C ASP A 195 29.52 3.12 23.48
N SER A 196 28.77 2.05 23.27
CA SER A 196 29.23 0.90 22.49
C SER A 196 29.08 1.07 21.00
N ILE A 197 28.24 2.03 20.53
CA ILE A 197 27.92 2.21 19.12
C ILE A 197 29.11 2.84 18.39
N LYS A 198 29.64 2.10 17.41
CA LYS A 198 30.78 2.51 16.57
C LYS A 198 30.36 2.95 15.17
N SER A 199 29.23 2.39 14.65
CA SER A 199 28.73 2.72 13.33
C SER A 199 27.22 2.78 13.28
N ILE A 200 26.69 3.62 12.38
CA ILE A 200 25.27 3.74 12.06
C ILE A 200 25.07 3.32 10.62
N CYS A 201 24.32 2.25 10.42
CA CYS A 201 24.05 1.66 9.11
C CYS A 201 22.64 1.99 8.62
N ALA A 202 22.48 2.32 7.35
CA ALA A 202 21.19 2.39 6.67
C ALA A 202 21.37 2.44 5.14
N HIS A 203 20.26 2.39 4.42
CA HIS A 203 20.25 2.75 3.00
C HIS A 203 20.61 4.24 2.85
N GLN A 204 21.33 4.58 1.77
CA GLN A 204 21.78 5.94 1.48
C GLN A 204 20.68 6.99 1.67
N GLN A 205 19.47 6.68 1.20
CA GLN A 205 18.30 7.54 1.31
C GLN A 205 17.89 7.83 2.76
N ALA A 206 17.90 6.83 3.63
CA ALA A 206 17.54 7.00 5.04
C ALA A 206 18.61 7.81 5.80
N LEU A 207 19.90 7.60 5.48
CA LEU A 207 20.99 8.44 6.00
C LEU A 207 20.84 9.90 5.59
N ALA A 208 20.43 10.14 4.33
CA ALA A 208 20.19 11.50 3.83
C ALA A 208 18.97 12.15 4.51
N GLN A 209 17.90 11.40 4.73
CA GLN A 209 16.65 11.87 5.36
C GLN A 209 16.77 12.12 6.88
N ALA A 210 17.75 11.53 7.56
CA ALA A 210 18.05 11.74 8.99
C ALA A 210 19.35 12.52 9.22
N ARG A 211 19.89 13.16 8.19
CA ARG A 211 21.23 13.74 8.20
C ARG A 211 21.42 14.78 9.29
N ASN A 212 20.54 15.78 9.39
CA ASN A 212 20.68 16.87 10.35
C ASN A 212 20.57 16.36 11.79
N TRP A 213 19.67 15.41 12.01
CA TRP A 213 19.51 14.77 13.31
C TRP A 213 20.77 13.98 13.70
N LEU A 214 21.32 13.19 12.77
CA LEU A 214 22.53 12.40 12.97
C LEU A 214 23.77 13.31 13.19
N ASP A 215 23.90 14.42 12.44
CA ASP A 215 24.98 15.37 12.60
C ASP A 215 24.97 16.05 13.98
N SER A 216 23.78 16.28 14.53
CA SER A 216 23.60 16.92 15.83
C SER A 216 23.81 15.98 17.01
N ASN A 217 23.38 14.71 16.90
CA ASN A 217 23.37 13.77 18.03
C ASN A 217 24.52 12.75 17.97
N TRP A 218 25.05 12.43 16.78
CA TRP A 218 26.06 11.41 16.54
C TRP A 218 27.16 11.91 15.55
N PRO A 219 27.80 13.08 15.79
CA PRO A 219 28.70 13.70 14.83
C PRO A 219 29.97 12.89 14.54
N ASN A 220 30.42 12.06 15.49
CA ASN A 220 31.69 11.33 15.40
C ASN A 220 31.53 9.84 15.08
N VAL A 221 30.29 9.37 14.86
CA VAL A 221 30.06 7.96 14.57
C VAL A 221 30.04 7.75 13.06
N GLU A 222 30.72 6.70 12.61
CA GLU A 222 30.81 6.33 11.20
C GLU A 222 29.44 5.97 10.64
N ARG A 223 29.14 6.44 9.42
CA ARG A 223 27.89 6.10 8.69
C ARG A 223 28.21 5.18 7.55
N ILE A 224 27.58 4.01 7.56
CA ILE A 224 27.81 2.94 6.58
C ILE A 224 26.56 2.75 5.73
N GLU A 225 26.72 2.94 4.42
CA GLU A 225 25.65 2.66 3.46
C GLU A 225 25.52 1.16 3.23
N VAL A 226 24.29 0.68 3.25
CA VAL A 226 23.93 -0.73 2.97
C VAL A 226 22.78 -0.80 1.97
N ALA A 227 22.53 -1.99 1.44
CA ALA A 227 21.56 -2.20 0.37
C ALA A 227 20.10 -1.86 0.75
N SER A 228 19.75 -1.94 2.04
CA SER A 228 18.42 -1.57 2.55
C SER A 228 18.45 -1.28 4.05
N ASN A 229 17.44 -0.56 4.55
CA ASN A 229 17.27 -0.33 5.99
C ASN A 229 17.01 -1.64 6.76
N ALA A 230 16.38 -2.62 6.12
CA ALA A 230 16.18 -3.95 6.68
C ALA A 230 17.52 -4.71 6.83
N GLU A 231 18.44 -4.55 5.87
CA GLU A 231 19.80 -5.11 6.00
C GLU A 231 20.55 -4.47 7.17
N ALA A 232 20.46 -3.15 7.31
CA ALA A 232 21.03 -2.44 8.46
C ALA A 232 20.48 -2.98 9.79
N ALA A 233 19.16 -3.18 9.87
CA ALA A 233 18.53 -3.75 11.06
C ALA A 233 19.00 -5.18 11.34
N ARG A 234 19.18 -6.01 10.32
CA ARG A 234 19.74 -7.36 10.45
C ARG A 234 21.19 -7.35 10.93
N MET A 235 21.98 -6.35 10.54
CA MET A 235 23.35 -6.16 11.05
C MET A 235 23.33 -5.76 12.51
N ALA A 236 22.52 -4.78 12.90
CA ALA A 236 22.37 -4.33 14.28
C ALA A 236 21.86 -5.44 15.22
N GLN A 237 21.01 -6.35 14.72
CA GLN A 237 20.57 -7.53 15.49
C GLN A 237 21.75 -8.40 15.91
N LYS A 238 22.77 -8.54 15.05
CA LYS A 238 23.91 -9.46 15.25
C LYS A 238 25.08 -8.81 15.99
N ASP A 239 25.20 -7.49 15.95
CA ASP A 239 26.33 -6.75 16.50
C ASP A 239 25.84 -5.52 17.27
N SER A 240 26.05 -5.53 18.59
CA SER A 240 25.66 -4.45 19.50
C SER A 240 26.49 -3.16 19.34
N SER A 241 27.55 -3.18 18.52
CA SER A 241 28.30 -1.98 18.15
C SER A 241 27.74 -1.25 16.93
N ILE A 242 26.69 -1.80 16.31
CA ILE A 242 26.00 -1.23 15.14
C ILE A 242 24.63 -0.73 15.54
N ALA A 243 24.31 0.52 15.17
CA ALA A 243 22.95 1.03 15.18
C ALA A 243 22.40 1.09 13.73
N ALA A 244 21.10 0.85 13.56
CA ALA A 244 20.45 0.91 12.27
C ALA A 244 19.46 2.06 12.20
N VAL A 245 19.37 2.76 11.06
CA VAL A 245 18.26 3.68 10.79
C VAL A 245 17.23 2.94 9.96
N ALA A 246 16.07 2.62 10.58
CA ALA A 246 15.00 1.88 9.94
C ALA A 246 13.62 2.21 10.56
N GLY A 247 12.55 1.63 10.01
CA GLY A 247 11.19 1.82 10.48
C GLY A 247 10.75 0.80 11.54
N ASP A 248 9.52 0.99 12.05
CA ASP A 248 8.90 0.14 13.08
C ASP A 248 8.88 -1.34 12.72
N ILE A 249 8.55 -1.67 11.48
CA ILE A 249 8.46 -3.07 11.05
C ILE A 249 9.82 -3.77 11.12
N ALA A 250 10.92 -3.06 10.85
CA ALA A 250 12.26 -3.61 11.00
C ALA A 250 12.60 -3.83 12.48
N ALA A 251 12.21 -2.90 13.35
CA ALA A 251 12.39 -3.08 14.79
C ALA A 251 11.69 -4.34 15.30
N GLN A 252 10.44 -4.55 14.90
CA GLN A 252 9.65 -5.73 15.27
C GLN A 252 10.24 -7.03 14.68
N GLN A 253 10.57 -7.02 13.38
CA GLN A 253 11.07 -8.20 12.65
C GLN A 253 12.39 -8.70 13.22
N TYR A 254 13.29 -7.78 13.60
CA TYR A 254 14.64 -8.12 14.07
C TYR A 254 14.80 -8.04 15.58
N GLY A 255 13.72 -7.76 16.34
CA GLY A 255 13.75 -7.68 17.80
C GLY A 255 14.68 -6.57 18.31
N LEU A 256 14.66 -5.40 17.66
CA LEU A 256 15.50 -4.26 18.01
C LEU A 256 14.74 -3.25 18.87
N MET A 257 15.46 -2.59 19.76
CA MET A 257 14.95 -1.47 20.54
C MET A 257 15.14 -0.15 19.81
N LYS A 258 14.21 0.76 19.98
CA LYS A 258 14.34 2.14 19.52
C LYS A 258 15.14 2.95 20.52
N LEU A 259 16.36 3.33 20.16
CA LEU A 259 17.19 4.24 20.94
C LEU A 259 16.73 5.69 20.78
N ALA A 260 16.25 6.05 19.58
CA ALA A 260 15.59 7.32 19.29
C ALA A 260 14.47 7.11 18.26
N GLU A 261 13.39 7.87 18.40
CA GLU A 261 12.22 7.77 17.55
C GLU A 261 12.06 9.00 16.66
N SER A 262 11.53 8.78 15.44
CA SER A 262 11.18 9.83 14.48
C SER A 262 12.34 10.80 14.23
N ILE A 263 13.47 10.22 13.79
CA ILE A 263 14.72 10.94 13.56
C ILE A 263 14.83 11.54 12.14
N GLU A 264 13.81 11.37 11.32
CA GLU A 264 13.74 11.98 9.99
C GLU A 264 13.71 13.51 10.06
N ASP A 265 14.47 14.18 9.21
CA ASP A 265 14.55 15.64 9.15
C ASP A 265 13.24 16.30 8.69
N TYR A 266 12.43 15.60 7.92
CA TYR A 266 11.14 16.05 7.39
C TYR A 266 9.99 15.15 7.86
N ALA A 267 9.19 15.65 8.79
CA ALA A 267 8.09 14.90 9.42
C ALA A 267 6.98 14.45 8.44
N ASN A 268 6.88 15.04 7.26
CA ASN A 268 5.81 14.76 6.27
C ASN A 268 6.27 13.82 5.15
N ASN A 269 7.39 13.08 5.33
CA ASN A 269 7.82 12.11 4.35
C ASN A 269 6.81 10.97 4.24
N THR A 270 6.23 10.82 3.06
CA THR A 270 5.21 9.81 2.75
C THR A 270 5.59 9.08 1.47
N THR A 271 5.48 7.77 1.48
CA THR A 271 5.63 6.94 0.27
C THR A 271 4.26 6.37 -0.09
N ARG A 272 3.91 6.50 -1.36
CA ARG A 272 2.73 5.88 -1.96
C ARG A 272 3.11 4.58 -2.64
N PHE A 273 2.31 3.54 -2.38
CA PHE A 273 2.46 2.22 -2.97
C PHE A 273 1.21 1.89 -3.76
N LEU A 274 1.38 1.13 -4.83
CA LEU A 274 0.29 0.59 -5.61
C LEU A 274 0.11 -0.90 -5.32
N ILE A 275 -1.14 -1.31 -5.28
CA ILE A 275 -1.54 -2.71 -5.23
C ILE A 275 -1.80 -3.15 -6.66
N ILE A 276 -1.04 -4.12 -7.14
CA ILE A 276 -1.17 -4.67 -8.48
C ILE A 276 -1.80 -6.06 -8.44
N GLY A 277 -2.60 -6.38 -9.44
CA GLY A 277 -3.29 -7.66 -9.57
C GLY A 277 -3.80 -7.90 -10.98
N GLN A 278 -4.38 -9.07 -11.23
CA GLN A 278 -4.97 -9.41 -12.54
C GLN A 278 -6.42 -8.94 -12.69
N GLN A 279 -7.09 -8.60 -11.58
CA GLN A 279 -8.51 -8.25 -11.58
C GLN A 279 -8.77 -6.79 -11.98
N GLN A 280 -9.94 -6.57 -12.56
CA GLN A 280 -10.53 -5.24 -12.65
C GLN A 280 -11.35 -4.98 -11.39
N VAL A 281 -11.20 -3.78 -10.84
CA VAL A 281 -11.91 -3.34 -9.63
C VAL A 281 -13.14 -2.55 -10.04
N GLY A 282 -14.25 -2.80 -9.38
CA GLY A 282 -15.50 -2.07 -9.61
C GLY A 282 -15.51 -0.69 -8.92
N PRO A 283 -16.52 0.15 -9.20
CA PRO A 283 -16.62 1.48 -8.60
C PRO A 283 -16.85 1.41 -7.09
N SER A 284 -16.09 2.19 -6.34
CA SER A 284 -16.23 2.32 -4.88
C SER A 284 -16.96 3.61 -4.45
N GLY A 285 -17.19 4.52 -5.40
CA GLY A 285 -17.82 5.83 -5.18
C GLY A 285 -16.82 6.94 -4.82
N ASN A 286 -15.53 6.62 -4.66
CA ASN A 286 -14.44 7.60 -4.53
C ASN A 286 -13.15 6.94 -5.03
N ASP A 287 -12.94 7.06 -6.34
CA ASP A 287 -11.97 6.29 -7.10
C ASP A 287 -10.98 7.20 -7.82
N LYS A 288 -9.86 6.63 -8.21
CA LYS A 288 -8.90 7.17 -9.15
C LYS A 288 -8.76 6.24 -10.34
N THR A 289 -8.45 6.79 -11.49
CA THR A 289 -8.06 6.03 -12.68
C THR A 289 -6.63 6.42 -13.08
N SER A 290 -5.80 5.43 -13.36
CA SER A 290 -4.45 5.62 -13.89
C SER A 290 -4.37 5.05 -15.30
N LEU A 291 -3.70 5.76 -16.18
CA LEU A 291 -3.49 5.35 -17.57
C LEU A 291 -2.08 5.67 -18.07
N ILE A 292 -1.69 4.97 -19.10
CA ILE A 292 -0.54 5.27 -19.95
C ILE A 292 -1.08 5.75 -21.29
N VAL A 293 -0.56 6.88 -21.78
CA VAL A 293 -0.93 7.41 -23.09
C VAL A 293 0.32 7.86 -23.84
N GLU A 294 0.43 7.45 -25.11
CA GLU A 294 1.46 7.93 -26.02
C GLU A 294 0.85 8.99 -26.93
N ALA A 295 1.38 10.21 -26.86
CA ALA A 295 0.92 11.31 -27.69
C ALA A 295 1.41 11.15 -29.13
N ASN A 296 0.61 11.61 -30.11
CA ASN A 296 1.10 11.81 -31.45
C ASN A 296 2.22 12.87 -31.45
N ASN A 297 3.34 12.61 -32.12
CA ASN A 297 4.48 13.55 -32.16
C ASN A 297 4.15 14.75 -33.08
N LYS A 298 3.27 15.64 -32.59
CA LYS A 298 2.82 16.85 -33.31
C LYS A 298 2.73 18.04 -32.33
N PRO A 299 2.94 19.29 -32.78
CA PRO A 299 2.73 20.46 -31.93
C PRO A 299 1.31 20.45 -31.33
N GLY A 300 1.22 20.73 -30.01
CA GLY A 300 -0.03 20.74 -29.26
C GLY A 300 -0.61 19.36 -28.89
N ALA A 301 0.11 18.26 -29.12
CA ALA A 301 -0.40 16.92 -28.83
C ALA A 301 -0.75 16.73 -27.36
N LEU A 302 0.11 17.15 -26.42
CA LEU A 302 -0.17 17.06 -24.98
C LEU A 302 -1.41 17.89 -24.60
N PHE A 303 -1.57 19.08 -25.16
CA PHE A 303 -2.77 19.90 -24.92
C PHE A 303 -4.05 19.14 -25.31
N LYS A 304 -4.08 18.51 -26.50
CA LYS A 304 -5.22 17.73 -26.98
C LYS A 304 -5.53 16.50 -26.11
N LEU A 305 -4.53 15.90 -25.48
CA LEU A 305 -4.74 14.79 -24.53
C LEU A 305 -5.34 15.28 -23.20
N LEU A 306 -5.04 16.51 -22.80
CA LEU A 306 -5.49 17.07 -21.51
C LEU A 306 -6.82 17.85 -21.65
N GLU A 307 -7.17 18.32 -22.85
CA GLU A 307 -8.38 19.11 -23.14
C GLU A 307 -9.68 18.41 -22.68
N PRO A 308 -9.92 17.10 -22.90
CA PRO A 308 -11.13 16.42 -22.45
C PRO A 308 -11.32 16.46 -20.93
N PHE A 309 -10.25 16.35 -20.15
CA PHE A 309 -10.31 16.44 -18.68
C PHE A 309 -10.69 17.86 -18.24
N HIS A 310 -10.05 18.86 -18.84
CA HIS A 310 -10.37 20.27 -18.54
C HIS A 310 -11.82 20.60 -18.89
N ALA A 311 -12.27 20.26 -20.08
CA ALA A 311 -13.62 20.54 -20.56
C ALA A 311 -14.71 19.86 -19.71
N SER A 312 -14.38 18.72 -19.11
CA SER A 312 -15.28 17.93 -18.26
C SER A 312 -15.14 18.27 -16.76
N GLY A 313 -14.23 19.15 -16.36
CA GLY A 313 -13.99 19.51 -14.97
C GLY A 313 -13.40 18.37 -14.11
N VAL A 314 -12.78 17.36 -14.73
CA VAL A 314 -12.15 16.25 -14.04
C VAL A 314 -10.74 16.63 -13.60
N SER A 315 -10.46 16.47 -12.32
CA SER A 315 -9.15 16.82 -11.73
C SER A 315 -8.11 15.76 -12.04
N LEU A 316 -7.00 16.20 -12.64
CA LEU A 316 -5.81 15.36 -12.76
C LEU A 316 -5.06 15.40 -11.42
N THR A 317 -4.78 14.23 -10.87
CA THR A 317 -4.01 14.10 -9.62
C THR A 317 -2.52 13.93 -9.88
N ARG A 318 -2.17 13.50 -11.13
CA ARG A 318 -0.77 13.30 -11.50
C ARG A 318 -0.57 13.28 -13.02
N ILE A 319 0.60 13.78 -13.43
CA ILE A 319 1.15 13.59 -14.78
C ILE A 319 2.66 13.37 -14.64
N ASP A 320 3.13 12.23 -15.18
CA ASP A 320 4.55 11.92 -15.28
C ASP A 320 4.91 11.50 -16.70
N THR A 321 6.17 11.67 -17.09
CA THR A 321 6.63 11.37 -18.44
C THR A 321 7.76 10.36 -18.43
N ARG A 322 7.73 9.45 -19.41
CA ARG A 322 8.82 8.50 -19.69
C ARG A 322 9.15 8.50 -21.17
N PRO A 323 10.41 8.28 -21.53
CA PRO A 323 10.75 8.05 -22.94
C PRO A 323 9.97 6.84 -23.47
N SER A 324 9.44 6.97 -24.69
CA SER A 324 8.83 5.82 -25.39
C SER A 324 9.90 4.77 -25.70
N ARG A 325 9.55 3.48 -25.58
CA ARG A 325 10.43 2.39 -25.99
C ARG A 325 10.30 2.03 -27.46
N THR A 326 9.26 2.54 -28.11
CA THR A 326 8.91 2.19 -29.48
C THR A 326 9.40 3.21 -30.51
N ASP A 327 9.69 4.44 -30.08
CA ASP A 327 10.07 5.53 -30.99
C ASP A 327 11.08 6.46 -30.35
N THR A 328 12.11 6.86 -31.08
CA THR A 328 13.16 7.78 -30.62
C THR A 328 12.56 9.18 -30.50
N TRP A 329 12.75 9.82 -29.31
CA TRP A 329 12.23 11.15 -28.99
C TRP A 329 10.71 11.25 -28.84
N ALA A 330 9.99 10.12 -28.71
CA ALA A 330 8.61 10.12 -28.29
C ALA A 330 8.48 9.94 -26.77
N TYR A 331 7.40 10.42 -26.20
CA TYR A 331 7.11 10.35 -24.76
C TYR A 331 5.81 9.64 -24.50
N VAL A 332 5.85 8.84 -23.43
CA VAL A 332 4.68 8.20 -22.85
C VAL A 332 4.34 8.97 -21.58
N PHE A 333 3.06 9.31 -21.42
CA PHE A 333 2.55 10.01 -20.24
C PHE A 333 1.83 9.03 -19.33
N PHE A 334 2.16 9.05 -18.06
CA PHE A 334 1.40 8.43 -17.00
C PHE A 334 0.48 9.50 -16.43
N ILE A 335 -0.82 9.31 -16.58
CA ILE A 335 -1.84 10.26 -16.13
C ILE A 335 -2.71 9.57 -15.09
N GLU A 336 -2.94 10.24 -13.97
CA GLU A 336 -3.86 9.81 -12.93
C GLU A 336 -4.87 10.91 -12.67
N PHE A 337 -6.14 10.53 -12.52
CA PHE A 337 -7.25 11.46 -12.34
C PHE A 337 -8.36 10.86 -11.46
N GLU A 338 -9.24 11.71 -10.98
CA GLU A 338 -10.39 11.32 -10.16
C GLU A 338 -11.52 10.75 -11.00
N GLY A 339 -12.17 9.70 -10.49
CA GLY A 339 -13.27 9.00 -11.12
C GLY A 339 -12.94 7.57 -11.54
N HIS A 340 -13.96 6.80 -11.89
CA HIS A 340 -13.86 5.40 -12.27
C HIS A 340 -14.14 5.23 -13.77
N GLN A 341 -13.42 4.34 -14.45
CA GLN A 341 -13.58 4.11 -15.90
C GLN A 341 -14.99 3.67 -16.33
N GLN A 342 -15.82 3.19 -15.41
CA GLN A 342 -17.23 2.84 -15.66
C GLN A 342 -18.20 4.01 -15.40
N ASP A 343 -17.72 5.16 -14.97
CA ASP A 343 -18.54 6.37 -14.86
C ASP A 343 -18.75 6.93 -16.27
N GLU A 344 -19.97 7.22 -16.65
CA GLU A 344 -20.34 7.69 -18.00
C GLU A 344 -19.48 8.87 -18.49
N LEU A 345 -19.20 9.82 -17.58
CA LEU A 345 -18.33 10.97 -17.87
C LEU A 345 -16.89 10.53 -18.18
N ILE A 346 -16.35 9.58 -17.41
CA ILE A 346 -14.98 9.11 -17.56
C ILE A 346 -14.84 8.25 -18.82
N GLU A 347 -15.83 7.41 -19.13
CA GLU A 347 -15.85 6.62 -20.36
C GLU A 347 -15.76 7.52 -21.59
N LYS A 348 -16.52 8.63 -21.61
CA LYS A 348 -16.46 9.62 -22.69
C LYS A 348 -15.06 10.26 -22.80
N ILE A 349 -14.47 10.69 -21.67
CA ILE A 349 -13.11 11.27 -21.65
C ILE A 349 -12.10 10.27 -22.20
N LEU A 350 -12.14 9.00 -21.75
CA LEU A 350 -11.23 7.95 -22.22
C LEU A 350 -11.35 7.70 -23.72
N SER A 351 -12.57 7.76 -24.29
CA SER A 351 -12.80 7.67 -25.72
C SER A 351 -12.13 8.82 -26.47
N GLU A 352 -12.35 10.07 -26.03
CA GLU A 352 -11.77 11.27 -26.66
C GLU A 352 -10.23 11.30 -26.56
N VAL A 353 -9.66 10.87 -25.41
CA VAL A 353 -8.21 10.72 -25.22
C VAL A 353 -7.67 9.65 -26.15
N GLY A 354 -8.37 8.52 -26.30
CA GLY A 354 -8.00 7.43 -27.20
C GLY A 354 -7.91 7.89 -28.68
N GLU A 355 -8.90 8.67 -29.15
CA GLU A 355 -8.94 9.22 -30.52
C GLU A 355 -7.76 10.19 -30.78
N ASN A 356 -7.29 10.90 -29.76
CA ASN A 356 -6.19 11.87 -29.84
C ASN A 356 -4.80 11.28 -29.54
N SER A 357 -4.72 10.01 -29.19
CA SER A 357 -3.49 9.32 -28.82
C SER A 357 -3.02 8.33 -29.88
N ARG A 358 -1.74 7.96 -29.83
CA ARG A 358 -1.19 6.83 -30.59
C ARG A 358 -1.47 5.51 -29.86
N MET A 359 -1.44 5.53 -28.55
CA MET A 359 -1.69 4.39 -27.69
C MET A 359 -2.32 4.87 -26.38
N LEU A 360 -3.36 4.19 -25.95
CA LEU A 360 -3.99 4.38 -24.65
C LEU A 360 -4.07 3.04 -23.94
N LYS A 361 -3.55 2.96 -22.73
CA LYS A 361 -3.62 1.79 -21.85
C LYS A 361 -4.14 2.20 -20.48
N VAL A 362 -5.35 1.78 -20.13
CA VAL A 362 -5.88 1.96 -18.77
C VAL A 362 -5.20 0.94 -17.86
N LEU A 363 -4.47 1.44 -16.86
CA LEU A 363 -3.79 0.64 -15.85
C LEU A 363 -4.75 0.13 -14.79
N GLY A 364 -5.81 0.86 -14.51
CA GLY A 364 -6.86 0.46 -13.58
C GLY A 364 -7.62 1.66 -13.02
N SER A 365 -8.84 1.40 -12.59
CA SER A 365 -9.60 2.28 -11.71
C SER A 365 -9.72 1.60 -10.36
N TYR A 366 -9.47 2.33 -9.29
CA TYR A 366 -9.31 1.76 -7.95
C TYR A 366 -9.71 2.75 -6.86
N PRO A 367 -10.13 2.27 -5.67
CA PRO A 367 -10.45 3.13 -4.54
C PRO A 367 -9.26 4.00 -4.12
N LYS A 368 -9.50 5.28 -3.85
CA LYS A 368 -8.55 6.11 -3.12
C LYS A 368 -8.28 5.51 -1.74
N ALA A 369 -7.04 5.65 -1.26
CA ALA A 369 -6.66 5.19 0.08
C ALA A 369 -7.66 5.70 1.14
N VAL A 370 -8.08 4.81 2.03
CA VAL A 370 -9.03 5.14 3.11
C VAL A 370 -8.30 5.36 4.44
N LEU A 371 -7.12 4.71 4.62
CA LEU A 371 -6.29 4.76 5.84
C LEU A 371 -4.84 5.09 5.53
#